data_e26df29f9110f5afd56b491733475db4
#
_entry.id   e26df29f9110f5afd56b491733475db4
#
_cell.length_a   1.000
_cell.length_b   1.000
_cell.length_c   1.000
_cell.angle_alpha   90.00
_cell.angle_beta   90.00
_cell.angle_gamma   90.00
#
_symmetry.space_group_name_H-M   'P 1'
#
loop_
_entity.id
_entity.type
_entity.pdbx_description
1 polymer ?
#
loop_
_entity_poly.entity_id
_entity_poly.type
_entity_poly.pdbx_seq_one_letter_code
_entity_poly.pdbx_strand_id
1 'polypeptide(L)'
;MSKIFMSANDPFETADPQVARLLAEERPGDNAQAMSVSELSLALKRTVEDRFGHVRVRGEISGFKRAASGHIYFSLKDDNARLDAVMWKGGAARLPFAPEDGLEVVATGKLTTYAGRSNYQIVVESLEVAGEGAMMLLFEKLKARLASEGLFAPERKKKLPALPRTIGVVTSPTGAVIRDILHRLADRFPTHVIVWPVLVQGEGSAAQIARAVNGFSAMPQDGPATRPDLVIVARGGGSIEDLWAFNDEAVVRAVA
;
A
#
# COMPACT_ATOMS: atom_id res chain seq x y z
N MET A 1 -57.97 69.02 -17.53
CA MET A 1 -56.78 68.26 -17.87
C MET A 1 -55.78 68.45 -16.73
N SER A 2 -55.83 67.54 -15.74
CA SER A 2 -54.93 67.59 -14.59
C SER A 2 -53.94 66.41 -14.74
N LYS A 3 -52.66 66.71 -14.82
CA LYS A 3 -51.58 65.75 -14.73
C LYS A 3 -51.26 65.49 -13.29
N ILE A 4 -51.50 64.24 -12.86
CA ILE A 4 -51.05 63.72 -11.58
C ILE A 4 -49.60 63.28 -11.77
N PHE A 5 -48.65 63.93 -11.09
CA PHE A 5 -47.28 63.38 -10.91
C PHE A 5 -47.31 62.48 -9.70
N MET A 6 -47.11 61.20 -9.91
CA MET A 6 -46.73 60.26 -8.83
C MET A 6 -45.23 60.30 -8.69
N SER A 7 -44.79 60.83 -7.53
CA SER A 7 -43.42 60.68 -7.08
C SER A 7 -43.23 59.24 -6.58
N ALA A 8 -42.37 58.51 -7.22
CA ALA A 8 -41.93 57.20 -6.72
C ALA A 8 -40.83 57.46 -5.71
N ASN A 9 -41.10 57.24 -4.44
CA ASN A 9 -40.06 57.15 -3.39
C ASN A 9 -39.26 55.88 -3.67
N ASP A 10 -38.02 56.09 -4.06
CA ASP A 10 -37.01 55.03 -4.12
C ASP A 10 -36.57 54.70 -2.70
N PRO A 11 -36.78 53.48 -2.17
CA PRO A 11 -36.40 53.13 -0.81
C PRO A 11 -34.88 53.06 -0.57
N PHE A 12 -34.05 53.33 -1.58
CA PHE A 12 -32.59 53.29 -1.48
C PHE A 12 -31.91 54.65 -1.40
N GLU A 13 -32.66 55.76 -1.38
CA GLU A 13 -32.10 57.14 -1.40
C GLU A 13 -31.54 57.63 -0.05
N THR A 14 -31.52 56.78 1.01
CA THR A 14 -30.95 57.12 2.32
C THR A 14 -29.92 56.08 2.81
N ALA A 15 -29.21 55.42 1.91
CA ALA A 15 -28.10 54.54 2.33
C ALA A 15 -26.92 55.44 2.77
N ASP A 16 -26.51 55.29 4.03
CA ASP A 16 -25.31 55.89 4.62
C ASP A 16 -24.11 55.72 3.67
N PRO A 17 -23.37 56.75 3.30
CA PRO A 17 -22.20 56.65 2.43
C PRO A 17 -21.14 55.68 2.92
N GLN A 18 -21.13 55.32 4.20
CA GLN A 18 -20.27 54.27 4.76
C GLN A 18 -20.76 52.83 4.43
N VAL A 19 -22.08 52.62 4.27
CA VAL A 19 -22.66 51.32 3.88
C VAL A 19 -22.46 51.05 2.39
N ALA A 20 -22.56 52.11 1.55
CA ALA A 20 -22.30 52.00 0.12
C ALA A 20 -20.84 51.54 -0.21
N ARG A 21 -19.88 51.79 0.70
CA ARG A 21 -18.49 51.34 0.56
C ARG A 21 -18.29 49.85 0.87
N LEU A 22 -19.26 49.17 1.47
CA LEU A 22 -19.23 47.76 1.79
C LEU A 22 -19.83 46.87 0.67
N LEU A 23 -20.51 47.50 -0.30
CA LEU A 23 -20.98 46.78 -1.49
C LEU A 23 -19.82 46.67 -2.49
N ALA A 24 -19.48 45.47 -2.90
CA ALA A 24 -18.49 45.21 -3.95
C ALA A 24 -19.07 45.72 -5.28
N GLU A 25 -18.82 47.01 -5.64
CA GLU A 25 -19.15 47.55 -6.95
C GLU A 25 -18.14 47.04 -7.98
N GLU A 26 -18.64 46.61 -9.14
CA GLU A 26 -17.80 46.36 -10.33
C GLU A 26 -17.17 47.69 -10.76
N ARG A 27 -15.89 47.87 -10.52
CA ARG A 27 -15.15 49.06 -10.96
C ARG A 27 -14.85 48.94 -12.45
N PRO A 28 -15.15 49.95 -13.28
CA PRO A 28 -14.75 49.99 -14.67
C PRO A 28 -13.23 49.85 -14.78
N GLY A 29 -12.74 48.77 -15.37
CA GLY A 29 -11.31 48.45 -15.49
C GLY A 29 -10.80 47.30 -14.62
N ASP A 30 -11.62 46.73 -13.73
CA ASP A 30 -11.32 45.52 -13.01
C ASP A 30 -11.73 44.31 -13.88
N ASN A 31 -10.74 43.64 -14.48
CA ASN A 31 -10.99 42.45 -15.33
C ASN A 31 -11.33 41.17 -14.53
N ALA A 32 -11.41 41.27 -13.20
CA ALA A 32 -11.75 40.17 -12.31
C ALA A 32 -13.25 40.17 -12.02
N GLN A 33 -14.02 39.42 -12.77
CA GLN A 33 -15.42 39.17 -12.45
C GLN A 33 -15.52 38.47 -11.08
N ALA A 34 -16.39 38.94 -10.20
CA ALA A 34 -16.63 38.34 -8.90
C ALA A 34 -17.18 36.92 -9.08
N MET A 35 -16.46 35.93 -8.57
CA MET A 35 -16.86 34.52 -8.57
C MET A 35 -17.52 34.16 -7.25
N SER A 36 -18.52 33.29 -7.29
CA SER A 36 -19.01 32.64 -6.07
C SER A 36 -17.96 31.71 -5.47
N VAL A 37 -18.04 31.42 -4.17
CA VAL A 37 -17.16 30.48 -3.48
C VAL A 37 -17.21 29.08 -4.16
N SER A 38 -18.39 28.66 -4.62
CA SER A 38 -18.59 27.38 -5.31
C SER A 38 -17.91 27.35 -6.68
N GLU A 39 -18.00 28.43 -7.46
CA GLU A 39 -17.33 28.56 -8.75
C GLU A 39 -15.82 28.52 -8.61
N LEU A 40 -15.27 29.28 -7.65
CA LEU A 40 -13.84 29.27 -7.35
C LEU A 40 -13.38 27.87 -6.90
N SER A 41 -14.12 27.22 -5.97
CA SER A 41 -13.81 25.87 -5.50
C SER A 41 -13.82 24.84 -6.62
N LEU A 42 -14.78 24.94 -7.56
CA LEU A 42 -14.87 24.07 -8.70
C LEU A 42 -13.73 24.30 -9.72
N ALA A 43 -13.37 25.55 -9.97
CA ALA A 43 -12.23 25.91 -10.81
C ALA A 43 -10.92 25.37 -10.24
N LEU A 44 -10.68 25.59 -8.95
CA LEU A 44 -9.50 25.05 -8.24
C LEU A 44 -9.46 23.52 -8.30
N LYS A 45 -10.60 22.85 -8.07
CA LYS A 45 -10.70 21.41 -8.16
C LYS A 45 -10.28 20.91 -9.54
N ARG A 46 -10.83 21.47 -10.62
CA ARG A 46 -10.48 21.12 -12.00
C ARG A 46 -8.98 21.33 -12.26
N THR A 47 -8.44 22.49 -11.90
CA THR A 47 -7.02 22.81 -12.10
C THR A 47 -6.12 21.83 -11.36
N VAL A 48 -6.46 21.45 -10.12
CA VAL A 48 -5.68 20.48 -9.34
C VAL A 48 -5.78 19.08 -9.94
N GLU A 49 -6.98 18.62 -10.30
CA GLU A 49 -7.20 17.30 -10.86
C GLU A 49 -6.55 17.14 -12.25
N ASP A 50 -6.61 18.17 -13.10
CA ASP A 50 -6.00 18.16 -14.43
C ASP A 50 -4.47 18.16 -14.35
N ARG A 51 -3.89 18.92 -13.40
CA ARG A 51 -2.45 19.03 -13.30
C ARG A 51 -1.80 17.91 -12.49
N PHE A 52 -2.51 17.36 -11.52
CA PHE A 52 -2.03 16.37 -10.56
C PHE A 52 -2.90 15.09 -10.56
N GLY A 53 -3.39 14.70 -11.73
CA GLY A 53 -4.21 13.52 -11.94
C GLY A 53 -3.47 12.19 -11.67
N HIS A 54 -2.13 12.21 -11.69
CA HIS A 54 -1.28 11.09 -11.30
C HIS A 54 0.01 11.61 -10.67
N VAL A 55 0.16 11.36 -9.37
CA VAL A 55 1.34 11.79 -8.60
C VAL A 55 1.88 10.67 -7.73
N ARG A 56 3.19 10.72 -7.48
CA ARG A 56 3.85 9.89 -6.47
C ARG A 56 4.38 10.82 -5.38
N VAL A 57 3.95 10.57 -4.15
CA VAL A 57 4.29 11.41 -2.98
C VAL A 57 4.95 10.53 -1.93
N ARG A 58 6.17 10.87 -1.54
CA ARG A 58 6.89 10.26 -0.43
C ARG A 58 6.61 11.01 0.85
N GLY A 59 6.36 10.30 1.94
CA GLY A 59 6.15 10.88 3.26
C GLY A 59 5.94 9.83 4.32
N GLU A 60 6.01 10.26 5.58
CA GLU A 60 5.72 9.44 6.75
C GLU A 60 4.21 9.41 7.02
N ILE A 61 3.67 8.23 7.27
CA ILE A 61 2.26 8.05 7.68
C ILE A 61 2.05 8.65 9.07
N SER A 62 0.98 9.42 9.22
CA SER A 62 0.57 9.99 10.50
C SER A 62 -0.96 10.01 10.64
N GLY A 63 -1.47 9.69 11.83
CA GLY A 63 -2.90 9.68 12.12
C GLY A 63 -3.67 8.58 11.39
N PHE A 64 -3.07 7.41 11.22
CA PHE A 64 -3.66 6.28 10.52
C PHE A 64 -4.97 5.82 11.19
N LYS A 65 -6.03 5.68 10.39
CA LYS A 65 -7.34 5.19 10.83
C LYS A 65 -7.95 4.29 9.77
N ARG A 66 -8.41 3.11 10.19
CA ARG A 66 -9.23 2.21 9.37
C ARG A 66 -10.68 2.38 9.78
N ALA A 67 -11.52 2.86 8.87
CA ALA A 67 -12.96 2.98 9.11
C ALA A 67 -13.64 1.60 9.07
N ALA A 68 -14.81 1.49 9.70
CA ALA A 68 -15.64 0.28 9.64
C ALA A 68 -16.02 -0.12 8.20
N SER A 69 -16.10 0.83 7.29
CA SER A 69 -16.30 0.61 5.84
C SER A 69 -15.13 -0.06 5.12
N GLY A 70 -13.96 -0.21 5.79
CA GLY A 70 -12.73 -0.75 5.23
C GLY A 70 -11.85 0.27 4.52
N HIS A 71 -12.28 1.53 4.39
CA HIS A 71 -11.44 2.62 3.88
C HIS A 71 -10.38 2.97 4.93
N ILE A 72 -9.21 3.43 4.46
CA ILE A 72 -8.16 3.94 5.33
C ILE A 72 -7.95 5.43 5.09
N TYR A 73 -7.75 6.14 6.18
CA TYR A 73 -7.49 7.58 6.22
C TYR A 73 -6.20 7.80 6.98
N PHE A 74 -5.34 8.64 6.47
CA PHE A 74 -4.08 9.00 7.10
C PHE A 74 -3.61 10.33 6.52
N SER A 75 -2.49 10.85 7.00
CA SER A 75 -1.79 11.95 6.35
C SER A 75 -0.37 11.52 6.03
N LEU A 76 0.14 12.00 4.92
CA LEU A 76 1.56 11.96 4.60
C LEU A 76 2.18 13.25 5.12
N LYS A 77 3.25 13.16 5.86
CA LYS A 77 4.01 14.31 6.35
C LYS A 77 5.49 14.19 5.99
N ASP A 78 6.13 15.30 5.84
CA ASP A 78 7.57 15.51 5.90
C ASP A 78 7.89 16.57 6.95
N ASP A 79 9.11 17.09 6.96
CA ASP A 79 9.54 18.09 7.94
C ASP A 79 8.79 19.42 7.84
N ASN A 80 8.17 19.74 6.69
CA ASN A 80 7.62 21.05 6.39
C ASN A 80 6.15 21.04 5.98
N ALA A 81 5.60 19.88 5.62
CA ALA A 81 4.27 19.80 5.03
C ALA A 81 3.49 18.55 5.48
N ARG A 82 2.17 18.66 5.35
CA ARG A 82 1.23 17.58 5.60
C ARG A 82 0.20 17.53 4.49
N LEU A 83 -0.08 16.33 3.98
CA LEU A 83 -1.06 16.03 2.94
C LEU A 83 -2.02 14.96 3.43
N ASP A 84 -3.32 15.28 3.48
CA ASP A 84 -4.33 14.28 3.82
C ASP A 84 -4.48 13.24 2.71
N ALA A 85 -4.67 11.99 3.10
CA ALA A 85 -4.72 10.85 2.21
C ALA A 85 -5.91 9.94 2.53
N VAL A 86 -6.55 9.43 1.49
CA VAL A 86 -7.59 8.43 1.58
C VAL A 86 -7.31 7.29 0.60
N MET A 87 -7.44 6.04 1.06
CA MET A 87 -7.40 4.87 0.20
C MET A 87 -8.68 4.06 0.38
N TRP A 88 -9.32 3.75 -0.74
CA TRP A 88 -10.56 3.00 -0.74
C TRP A 88 -10.34 1.53 -0.38
N LYS A 89 -11.38 0.88 0.18
CA LYS A 89 -11.32 -0.51 0.68
C LYS A 89 -10.69 -1.51 -0.31
N GLY A 90 -10.95 -1.34 -1.61
CA GLY A 90 -10.41 -2.23 -2.64
C GLY A 90 -8.88 -2.16 -2.77
N GLY A 91 -8.30 -0.96 -2.66
CA GLY A 91 -6.85 -0.76 -2.58
C GLY A 91 -6.29 -1.24 -1.24
N ALA A 92 -6.94 -0.82 -0.15
CA ALA A 92 -6.52 -1.16 1.21
C ALA A 92 -6.47 -2.67 1.50
N ALA A 93 -7.34 -3.45 0.86
CA ALA A 93 -7.36 -4.92 1.01
C ALA A 93 -6.23 -5.63 0.25
N ARG A 94 -5.61 -4.96 -0.73
CA ARG A 94 -4.51 -5.52 -1.54
C ARG A 94 -3.13 -5.11 -1.05
N LEU A 95 -3.04 -4.29 0.00
CA LEU A 95 -1.75 -3.88 0.54
C LEU A 95 -0.96 -5.10 1.04
N PRO A 96 0.31 -5.24 0.65
CA PRO A 96 1.16 -6.35 1.09
C PRO A 96 1.71 -6.15 2.51
N PHE A 97 1.37 -5.05 3.17
CA PHE A 97 1.79 -4.72 4.53
C PHE A 97 0.67 -4.00 5.28
N ALA A 98 0.75 -3.96 6.60
CA ALA A 98 -0.14 -3.19 7.45
C ALA A 98 0.41 -1.76 7.62
N PRO A 99 -0.27 -0.72 7.07
CA PRO A 99 0.15 0.66 7.30
C PRO A 99 -0.04 1.04 8.77
N GLU A 100 0.93 1.79 9.31
CA GLU A 100 0.91 2.30 10.68
C GLU A 100 1.63 3.66 10.76
N ASP A 101 1.38 4.39 11.83
CA ASP A 101 2.03 5.69 12.07
C ASP A 101 3.55 5.53 12.17
N GLY A 102 4.29 6.47 11.61
CA GLY A 102 5.73 6.48 11.57
C GLY A 102 6.36 5.71 10.40
N LEU A 103 5.55 5.02 9.59
CA LEU A 103 6.06 4.30 8.42
C LEU A 103 6.26 5.26 7.26
N GLU A 104 7.47 5.27 6.69
CA GLU A 104 7.76 6.03 5.48
C GLU A 104 7.29 5.26 4.24
N VAL A 105 6.52 5.94 3.38
CA VAL A 105 5.89 5.33 2.20
C VAL A 105 5.95 6.22 0.98
N VAL A 106 5.80 5.61 -0.20
CA VAL A 106 5.47 6.31 -1.45
C VAL A 106 4.03 6.00 -1.79
N ALA A 107 3.18 7.02 -1.76
CA ALA A 107 1.79 6.93 -2.18
C ALA A 107 1.67 7.37 -3.65
N THR A 108 1.07 6.53 -4.47
CA THR A 108 0.71 6.84 -5.85
C THR A 108 -0.80 7.05 -5.94
N GLY A 109 -1.22 8.12 -6.58
CA GLY A 109 -2.65 8.42 -6.70
C GLY A 109 -2.89 9.77 -7.36
N LYS A 110 -4.09 10.32 -7.17
CA LYS A 110 -4.49 11.60 -7.71
C LYS A 110 -4.83 12.60 -6.61
N LEU A 111 -4.43 13.85 -6.82
CA LEU A 111 -4.87 14.93 -5.95
C LEU A 111 -6.29 15.35 -6.31
N THR A 112 -7.08 15.66 -5.29
CA THR A 112 -8.41 16.26 -5.43
C THR A 112 -8.62 17.27 -4.31
N THR A 113 -9.62 18.15 -4.47
CA THR A 113 -10.03 19.07 -3.42
C THR A 113 -11.39 18.68 -2.87
N TYR A 114 -11.56 18.88 -1.57
CA TYR A 114 -12.85 18.73 -0.91
C TYR A 114 -13.48 20.12 -0.72
N ALA A 115 -14.44 20.45 -1.57
CA ALA A 115 -15.03 21.79 -1.64
C ALA A 115 -15.61 22.30 -0.32
N GLY A 116 -16.18 21.39 0.51
CA GLY A 116 -16.80 21.76 1.78
C GLY A 116 -15.85 22.29 2.85
N ARG A 117 -14.52 22.11 2.69
CA ARG A 117 -13.48 22.59 3.63
C ARG A 117 -12.29 23.23 2.96
N SER A 118 -12.33 23.42 1.64
CA SER A 118 -11.22 23.96 0.82
C SER A 118 -9.87 23.25 1.05
N ASN A 119 -9.91 21.97 1.42
CA ASN A 119 -8.73 21.15 1.62
C ASN A 119 -8.42 20.35 0.37
N TYR A 120 -7.14 20.14 0.10
CA TYR A 120 -6.69 19.18 -0.90
C TYR A 120 -6.26 17.88 -0.21
N GLN A 121 -6.46 16.77 -0.90
CA GLN A 121 -6.10 15.43 -0.43
C GLN A 121 -5.66 14.55 -1.59
N ILE A 122 -4.87 13.53 -1.30
CA ILE A 122 -4.54 12.49 -2.27
C ILE A 122 -5.50 11.29 -2.12
N VAL A 123 -6.11 10.90 -3.22
CA VAL A 123 -6.82 9.61 -3.33
C VAL A 123 -5.79 8.57 -3.77
N VAL A 124 -5.37 7.74 -2.83
CA VAL A 124 -4.28 6.78 -3.00
C VAL A 124 -4.79 5.54 -3.72
N GLU A 125 -4.10 5.15 -4.79
CA GLU A 125 -4.36 3.96 -5.59
C GLU A 125 -3.43 2.82 -5.19
N SER A 126 -2.14 3.12 -4.95
CA SER A 126 -1.15 2.20 -4.42
C SER A 126 -0.29 2.86 -3.34
N LEU A 127 0.22 2.03 -2.43
CA LEU A 127 1.08 2.43 -1.34
C LEU A 127 2.26 1.45 -1.27
N GLU A 128 3.46 1.98 -1.31
CA GLU A 128 4.71 1.23 -1.28
C GLU A 128 5.52 1.68 -0.06
N VAL A 129 6.17 0.76 0.63
CA VAL A 129 7.08 1.12 1.73
C VAL A 129 8.29 1.81 1.15
N ALA A 130 8.66 2.97 1.69
CA ALA A 130 9.78 3.76 1.19
C ALA A 130 11.07 3.42 1.95
N GLY A 131 12.07 2.93 1.19
CA GLY A 131 13.42 2.71 1.68
C GLY A 131 13.63 1.41 2.48
N GLU A 132 14.87 0.96 2.50
CA GLU A 132 15.30 -0.27 3.20
C GLU A 132 15.07 -0.19 4.72
N GLY A 133 15.19 0.99 5.32
CA GLY A 133 15.00 1.19 6.75
C GLY A 133 13.57 0.90 7.22
N ALA A 134 12.58 1.31 6.45
CA ALA A 134 11.17 1.04 6.78
C ALA A 134 10.83 -0.45 6.62
N MET A 135 11.37 -1.09 5.58
CA MET A 135 11.23 -2.55 5.41
C MET A 135 11.90 -3.32 6.55
N MET A 136 13.09 -2.90 6.98
CA MET A 136 13.78 -3.51 8.11
C MET A 136 13.00 -3.36 9.41
N LEU A 137 12.35 -2.21 9.64
CA LEU A 137 11.50 -2.01 10.82
C LEU A 137 10.31 -2.98 10.83
N LEU A 138 9.64 -3.17 9.69
CA LEU A 138 8.55 -4.14 9.55
C LEU A 138 9.04 -5.58 9.80
N PHE A 139 10.21 -5.92 9.25
CA PHE A 139 10.83 -7.23 9.49
C PHE A 139 11.11 -7.48 10.97
N GLU A 140 11.74 -6.54 11.67
CA GLU A 140 12.05 -6.71 13.11
C GLU A 140 10.79 -6.77 13.97
N LYS A 141 9.75 -6.00 13.66
CA LYS A 141 8.45 -6.09 14.34
C LYS A 141 7.78 -7.45 14.14
N LEU A 142 7.74 -7.94 12.90
CA LEU A 142 7.19 -9.27 12.61
C LEU A 142 7.99 -10.36 13.33
N LYS A 143 9.30 -10.33 13.24
CA LYS A 143 10.20 -11.27 13.90
C LYS A 143 10.01 -11.28 15.42
N ALA A 144 9.94 -10.10 16.05
CA ALA A 144 9.70 -10.01 17.49
C ALA A 144 8.34 -10.60 17.90
N ARG A 145 7.28 -10.32 17.14
CA ARG A 145 5.96 -10.90 17.38
C ARG A 145 5.95 -12.43 17.25
N LEU A 146 6.50 -12.97 16.17
CA LEU A 146 6.53 -14.42 15.95
C LEU A 146 7.45 -15.13 16.94
N ALA A 147 8.52 -14.47 17.40
CA ALA A 147 9.36 -14.96 18.48
C ALA A 147 8.60 -15.03 19.81
N SER A 148 7.78 -14.02 20.14
CA SER A 148 6.95 -14.05 21.36
C SER A 148 5.88 -15.14 21.34
N GLU A 149 5.44 -15.57 20.16
CA GLU A 149 4.54 -16.72 19.96
C GLU A 149 5.29 -18.07 20.04
N GLY A 150 6.62 -18.06 20.21
CA GLY A 150 7.43 -19.28 20.30
C GLY A 150 7.71 -19.97 18.96
N LEU A 151 7.44 -19.34 17.79
CA LEU A 151 7.66 -19.98 16.51
C LEU A 151 9.11 -20.35 16.23
N PHE A 152 10.05 -19.62 16.80
CA PHE A 152 11.50 -19.84 16.61
C PHE A 152 12.14 -20.64 17.75
N ALA A 153 11.35 -21.20 18.68
CA ALA A 153 11.83 -21.95 19.81
C ALA A 153 12.69 -23.16 19.35
N PRO A 154 13.86 -23.40 19.96
CA PRO A 154 14.76 -24.49 19.58
C PRO A 154 14.07 -25.87 19.59
N GLU A 155 13.10 -26.05 20.50
CA GLU A 155 12.36 -27.31 20.70
C GLU A 155 11.47 -27.67 19.50
N ARG A 156 11.06 -26.66 18.71
CA ARG A 156 10.29 -26.86 17.47
C ARG A 156 11.17 -27.34 16.31
N LYS A 157 12.47 -27.10 16.36
CA LYS A 157 13.39 -27.43 15.27
C LYS A 157 13.65 -28.93 15.21
N LYS A 158 13.25 -29.54 14.12
CA LYS A 158 13.50 -30.95 13.87
C LYS A 158 14.94 -31.18 13.40
N LYS A 159 15.55 -32.28 13.83
CA LYS A 159 16.85 -32.70 13.31
C LYS A 159 16.72 -33.04 11.83
N LEU A 160 17.66 -32.56 11.02
CA LEU A 160 17.72 -32.92 9.61
C LEU A 160 18.08 -34.41 9.45
N PRO A 161 17.47 -35.14 8.50
CA PRO A 161 17.87 -36.50 8.18
C PRO A 161 19.30 -36.52 7.63
N ALA A 162 20.12 -37.47 8.06
CA ALA A 162 21.50 -37.58 7.59
C ALA A 162 21.58 -37.93 6.08
N LEU A 163 20.67 -38.77 5.62
CA LEU A 163 20.59 -39.24 4.23
C LEU A 163 19.11 -39.25 3.79
N PRO A 164 18.58 -38.10 3.31
CA PRO A 164 17.22 -38.03 2.81
C PRO A 164 17.08 -38.86 1.52
N ARG A 165 16.03 -39.66 1.40
CA ARG A 165 15.72 -40.41 0.17
C ARG A 165 15.01 -39.55 -0.85
N THR A 166 14.16 -38.63 -0.37
CA THR A 166 13.40 -37.72 -1.21
C THR A 166 13.50 -36.31 -0.66
N ILE A 167 13.85 -35.35 -1.51
CA ILE A 167 13.93 -33.94 -1.20
C ILE A 167 12.83 -33.18 -1.95
N GLY A 168 11.96 -32.49 -1.24
CA GLY A 168 11.04 -31.52 -1.82
C GLY A 168 11.73 -30.17 -2.03
N VAL A 169 11.51 -29.53 -3.17
CA VAL A 169 12.07 -28.21 -3.44
C VAL A 169 10.95 -27.27 -3.86
N VAL A 170 10.74 -26.20 -3.08
CA VAL A 170 9.80 -25.12 -3.38
C VAL A 170 10.60 -23.97 -3.98
N THR A 171 10.50 -23.79 -5.29
CA THR A 171 11.26 -22.75 -6.03
C THR A 171 10.68 -22.52 -7.43
N SER A 172 11.23 -21.55 -8.16
CA SER A 172 10.94 -21.38 -9.59
C SER A 172 11.52 -22.53 -10.42
N PRO A 173 10.73 -23.16 -11.32
CA PRO A 173 11.19 -24.31 -12.10
C PRO A 173 12.26 -23.97 -13.15
N THR A 174 12.37 -22.69 -13.54
CA THR A 174 13.30 -22.21 -14.58
C THR A 174 14.49 -21.43 -14.02
N GLY A 175 14.53 -21.20 -12.70
CA GLY A 175 15.56 -20.42 -12.02
C GLY A 175 16.95 -21.09 -12.03
N ALA A 176 17.99 -20.30 -11.76
CA ALA A 176 19.35 -20.82 -11.57
C ALA A 176 19.42 -21.75 -10.35
N VAL A 177 18.69 -21.43 -9.29
CA VAL A 177 18.71 -22.14 -8.00
C VAL A 177 18.36 -23.61 -8.14
N ILE A 178 17.29 -23.96 -8.87
CA ILE A 178 16.94 -25.36 -9.05
C ILE A 178 18.01 -26.12 -9.82
N ARG A 179 18.62 -25.49 -10.82
CA ARG A 179 19.72 -26.11 -11.58
C ARG A 179 20.95 -26.34 -10.69
N ASP A 180 21.29 -25.38 -9.84
CA ASP A 180 22.40 -25.52 -8.89
C ASP A 180 22.14 -26.63 -7.87
N ILE A 181 20.92 -26.70 -7.31
CA ILE A 181 20.54 -27.78 -6.38
C ILE A 181 20.67 -29.15 -7.06
N LEU A 182 20.08 -29.29 -8.25
CA LEU A 182 20.12 -30.57 -8.97
C LEU A 182 21.56 -30.96 -9.36
N HIS A 183 22.37 -30.01 -9.82
CA HIS A 183 23.77 -30.25 -10.16
C HIS A 183 24.57 -30.69 -8.93
N ARG A 184 24.39 -30.04 -7.78
CA ARG A 184 25.10 -30.41 -6.54
C ARG A 184 24.67 -31.76 -5.99
N LEU A 185 23.38 -32.09 -6.08
CA LEU A 185 22.89 -33.41 -5.68
C LEU A 185 23.43 -34.50 -6.60
N ALA A 186 23.42 -34.28 -7.92
CA ALA A 186 23.97 -35.25 -8.88
C ALA A 186 25.48 -35.52 -8.66
N ASP A 187 26.24 -34.46 -8.34
CA ASP A 187 27.69 -34.54 -8.12
C ASP A 187 28.07 -35.18 -6.78
N ARG A 188 27.27 -34.94 -5.72
CA ARG A 188 27.61 -35.30 -4.35
C ARG A 188 26.90 -36.53 -3.83
N PHE A 189 25.60 -36.55 -3.97
CA PHE A 189 24.72 -37.60 -3.48
C PHE A 189 23.41 -37.61 -4.28
N PRO A 190 23.32 -38.36 -5.38
CA PRO A 190 22.12 -38.44 -6.19
C PRO A 190 20.91 -38.86 -5.35
N THR A 191 19.91 -37.97 -5.29
CA THR A 191 18.73 -38.12 -4.47
C THR A 191 17.50 -37.81 -5.30
N HIS A 192 16.37 -38.50 -5.03
CA HIS A 192 15.11 -38.17 -5.67
C HIS A 192 14.63 -36.76 -5.27
N VAL A 193 14.31 -35.94 -6.26
CA VAL A 193 13.86 -34.56 -6.05
C VAL A 193 12.47 -34.36 -6.59
N ILE A 194 11.57 -33.87 -5.77
CA ILE A 194 10.23 -33.41 -6.16
C ILE A 194 10.21 -31.88 -6.13
N VAL A 195 10.01 -31.25 -7.29
CA VAL A 195 9.92 -29.80 -7.39
C VAL A 195 8.46 -29.39 -7.32
N TRP A 196 8.14 -28.49 -6.40
CA TRP A 196 6.86 -27.78 -6.38
C TRP A 196 7.07 -26.40 -6.97
N PRO A 197 6.63 -26.15 -8.22
CA PRO A 197 6.89 -24.89 -8.90
C PRO A 197 6.06 -23.76 -8.30
N VAL A 198 6.73 -22.65 -7.98
CA VAL A 198 6.11 -21.43 -7.43
C VAL A 198 6.74 -20.17 -8.03
N LEU A 199 6.01 -19.07 -7.96
CA LEU A 199 6.61 -17.74 -8.10
C LEU A 199 7.44 -17.47 -6.85
N VAL A 200 8.68 -17.00 -7.05
CA VAL A 200 9.61 -16.68 -5.94
C VAL A 200 9.74 -15.18 -5.70
N GLN A 201 9.01 -14.36 -6.44
CA GLN A 201 8.94 -12.90 -6.31
C GLN A 201 7.65 -12.37 -6.94
N GLY A 202 7.28 -11.14 -6.61
CA GLY A 202 6.08 -10.47 -7.11
C GLY A 202 4.79 -10.86 -6.36
N GLU A 203 3.68 -10.30 -6.83
CA GLU A 203 2.37 -10.46 -6.19
C GLU A 203 1.94 -11.95 -6.19
N GLY A 204 1.43 -12.40 -5.05
CA GLY A 204 0.94 -13.77 -4.87
C GLY A 204 2.02 -14.84 -4.64
N SER A 205 3.32 -14.50 -4.70
CA SER A 205 4.41 -15.45 -4.48
C SER A 205 4.38 -16.05 -3.06
N ALA A 206 4.19 -15.22 -2.03
CA ALA A 206 4.11 -15.67 -0.64
C ALA A 206 3.02 -16.73 -0.43
N ALA A 207 1.82 -16.50 -0.96
CA ALA A 207 0.71 -17.45 -0.87
C ALA A 207 1.00 -18.77 -1.61
N GLN A 208 1.71 -18.74 -2.74
CA GLN A 208 2.12 -19.95 -3.47
C GLN A 208 3.17 -20.73 -2.68
N ILE A 209 4.18 -20.04 -2.11
CA ILE A 209 5.22 -20.66 -1.28
C ILE A 209 4.59 -21.34 -0.07
N ALA A 210 3.75 -20.63 0.70
CA ALA A 210 3.08 -21.19 1.86
C ALA A 210 2.21 -22.41 1.52
N ARG A 211 1.45 -22.36 0.42
CA ARG A 211 0.68 -23.51 -0.06
C ARG A 211 1.55 -24.71 -0.45
N ALA A 212 2.69 -24.47 -1.08
CA ALA A 212 3.60 -25.53 -1.49
C ALA A 212 4.23 -26.23 -0.26
N VAL A 213 4.66 -25.47 0.75
CA VAL A 213 5.20 -26.02 2.01
C VAL A 213 4.14 -26.86 2.73
N ASN A 214 2.93 -26.31 2.90
CA ASN A 214 1.81 -27.03 3.50
C ASN A 214 1.43 -28.26 2.67
N GLY A 215 1.46 -28.17 1.33
CA GLY A 215 1.18 -29.27 0.42
C GLY A 215 2.15 -30.44 0.61
N PHE A 216 3.46 -30.18 0.66
CA PHE A 216 4.45 -31.21 0.98
C PHE A 216 4.24 -31.83 2.36
N SER A 217 3.88 -31.01 3.35
CA SER A 217 3.60 -31.49 4.71
C SER A 217 2.36 -32.38 4.79
N ALA A 218 1.37 -32.15 3.93
CA ALA A 218 0.13 -32.90 3.85
C ALA A 218 0.21 -34.16 2.97
N MET A 219 1.32 -34.37 2.23
CA MET A 219 1.47 -35.58 1.41
C MET A 219 1.48 -36.84 2.26
N PRO A 220 0.90 -37.95 1.76
CA PRO A 220 0.95 -39.24 2.45
C PRO A 220 2.38 -39.77 2.54
N GLN A 221 2.67 -40.58 3.56
CA GLN A 221 3.97 -41.22 3.72
C GLN A 221 4.17 -42.37 2.73
N ASP A 222 3.06 -43.00 2.30
CA ASP A 222 3.05 -44.10 1.39
C ASP A 222 2.24 -43.78 0.13
N GLY A 223 2.69 -44.19 -1.05
CA GLY A 223 1.97 -43.95 -2.30
C GLY A 223 2.88 -43.59 -3.47
N PRO A 224 2.29 -43.32 -4.65
CA PRO A 224 3.06 -43.01 -5.87
C PRO A 224 3.81 -41.69 -5.80
N ALA A 225 3.39 -40.78 -4.91
CA ALA A 225 4.10 -39.55 -4.57
C ALA A 225 4.20 -39.46 -3.05
N THR A 226 5.33 -39.91 -2.51
CA THR A 226 5.58 -39.94 -1.08
C THR A 226 6.00 -38.56 -0.56
N ARG A 227 5.64 -38.30 0.69
CA ARG A 227 6.09 -37.10 1.40
C ARG A 227 7.61 -37.01 1.43
N PRO A 228 8.23 -35.90 1.06
CA PRO A 228 9.68 -35.74 1.13
C PRO A 228 10.18 -35.77 2.58
N ASP A 229 11.38 -36.35 2.78
CA ASP A 229 12.06 -36.38 4.09
C ASP A 229 12.55 -35.01 4.52
N LEU A 230 12.82 -34.14 3.53
CA LEU A 230 13.32 -32.78 3.69
C LEU A 230 12.70 -31.88 2.64
N VAL A 231 12.33 -30.66 3.03
CA VAL A 231 11.86 -29.62 2.11
C VAL A 231 12.86 -28.46 2.11
N ILE A 232 13.28 -28.07 0.90
CA ILE A 232 14.10 -26.89 0.65
C ILE A 232 13.20 -25.81 0.07
N VAL A 233 13.07 -24.68 0.76
CA VAL A 233 12.41 -23.49 0.24
C VAL A 233 13.52 -22.53 -0.20
N ALA A 234 13.63 -22.26 -1.49
CA ALA A 234 14.81 -21.58 -2.02
C ALA A 234 14.48 -20.54 -3.09
N ARG A 235 15.27 -19.47 -3.05
CA ARG A 235 15.31 -18.41 -4.05
C ARG A 235 16.75 -17.95 -4.22
N GLY A 236 17.10 -17.43 -5.41
CA GLY A 236 18.40 -16.80 -5.68
C GLY A 236 18.56 -15.45 -4.98
N GLY A 237 19.70 -14.80 -5.14
CA GLY A 237 19.95 -13.46 -4.65
C GLY A 237 18.99 -12.42 -5.25
N GLY A 238 18.95 -11.23 -4.67
CA GLY A 238 18.12 -10.10 -5.10
C GLY A 238 18.09 -9.00 -4.05
N SER A 239 17.38 -7.93 -4.34
CA SER A 239 17.16 -6.85 -3.39
C SER A 239 16.31 -7.31 -2.21
N ILE A 240 16.26 -6.50 -1.14
CA ILE A 240 15.44 -6.81 0.05
C ILE A 240 13.95 -6.84 -0.31
N GLU A 241 13.52 -6.00 -1.24
CA GLU A 241 12.15 -5.97 -1.77
C GLU A 241 11.81 -7.27 -2.49
N ASP A 242 12.73 -7.76 -3.33
CA ASP A 242 12.56 -9.02 -4.05
C ASP A 242 12.46 -10.24 -3.11
N LEU A 243 13.16 -10.19 -1.98
CA LEU A 243 13.17 -11.24 -0.97
C LEU A 243 11.98 -11.17 -0.01
N TRP A 244 11.21 -10.06 -0.05
CA TRP A 244 10.19 -9.77 0.94
C TRP A 244 9.10 -10.84 1.05
N ALA A 245 8.75 -11.51 -0.04
CA ALA A 245 7.78 -12.60 -0.04
C ALA A 245 8.12 -13.74 0.94
N PHE A 246 9.40 -13.94 1.24
CA PHE A 246 9.86 -14.95 2.21
C PHE A 246 9.75 -14.47 3.66
N ASN A 247 9.57 -13.17 3.88
CA ASN A 247 9.27 -12.56 5.18
C ASN A 247 7.75 -12.49 5.46
N ASP A 248 6.91 -12.95 4.53
CA ASP A 248 5.46 -12.99 4.75
C ASP A 248 5.11 -13.95 5.89
N GLU A 249 4.23 -13.52 6.77
CA GLU A 249 3.82 -14.30 7.95
C GLU A 249 3.28 -15.69 7.58
N ALA A 250 2.52 -15.79 6.47
CA ALA A 250 1.97 -17.06 6.01
C ALA A 250 3.08 -18.06 5.64
N VAL A 251 4.18 -17.57 5.06
CA VAL A 251 5.34 -18.41 4.72
C VAL A 251 6.07 -18.85 5.99
N VAL A 252 6.32 -17.92 6.91
CA VAL A 252 7.00 -18.24 8.19
C VAL A 252 6.19 -19.28 8.97
N ARG A 253 4.86 -19.12 9.06
CA ARG A 253 3.98 -20.09 9.74
C ARG A 253 3.91 -21.44 9.04
N ALA A 254 3.98 -21.48 7.71
CA ALA A 254 3.99 -22.73 6.96
C ALA A 254 5.30 -23.53 7.18
N VAL A 255 6.42 -22.83 7.42
CA VAL A 255 7.74 -23.46 7.66
C VAL A 255 7.90 -23.90 9.12
N ALA A 256 7.28 -23.19 10.08
CA ALA A 256 7.38 -23.45 11.52
C ALA A 256 6.51 -24.63 11.98
#